data_49b37d7454a71cf4d913fccec93eef92
#
_entry.id   49b37d7454a71cf4d913fccec93eef92
#
_cell.length_a   1.000
_cell.length_b   1.000
_cell.length_c   1.000
_cell.angle_alpha   90.00
_cell.angle_beta   90.00
_cell.angle_gamma   90.00
#
_symmetry.space_group_name_H-M   'P 1'
#
loop_
_entity.id
_entity.type
_entity.pdbx_description
1 polymer ?
#
loop_
_entity_poly.entity_id
_entity_poly.type
_entity_poly.pdbx_seq_one_letter_code
_entity_poly.pdbx_strand_id
1 'polypeptide(L)'
;MTEFLKGADLSSLLEVERCGGRFYDLDGCEDDAMRILARHGVNHIRLRLWNDPYNDADESYGGGGCDLKTVAALARRAKDLGLTWQLVFHYSDFWADPGKQNLPKAWRGLSPAALEKAVYTFTRDTLTELKAQGLAPDLVSVGNEITNGLLWPDGKAPAWDRIARLVSSGIRAVRDTLPEAKALIHLDNGGRPEISREWFSHYEENGGEDYDCIGLSYYPYWSGTLTGLEENLRALAETYHKPLLVTETATGHTLDDYAAFEGLSPDARKGPAAGETEAASIPWPMTPEGQAAFLTELSACIRRTPEGLGAGLVYWEPAWLPVKGSEWASAAGLHYLRNPGPGGSEWANQALFDYEGHALPAVDCIDKL
;
A
#
# COMPACT_ATOMS: atom_id res chain seq x y z
N MET A 1 -4.16 -18.49 5.12
CA MET A 1 -2.85 -18.07 5.64
C MET A 1 -2.74 -18.66 7.03
N THR A 2 -1.63 -19.32 7.37
CA THR A 2 -1.48 -20.05 8.65
C THR A 2 -0.91 -19.18 9.77
N GLU A 3 -0.28 -18.07 9.43
CA GLU A 3 0.32 -17.13 10.36
C GLU A 3 -0.27 -15.73 10.16
N PHE A 4 -0.43 -14.98 11.24
CA PHE A 4 -0.88 -13.59 11.20
C PHE A 4 0.19 -12.71 10.56
N LEU A 5 -0.14 -12.04 9.46
CA LEU A 5 0.79 -11.15 8.76
C LEU A 5 0.98 -9.86 9.55
N LYS A 6 2.21 -9.57 9.89
CA LYS A 6 2.69 -8.34 10.50
C LYS A 6 3.54 -7.65 9.44
N GLY A 7 2.87 -6.90 8.56
CA GLY A 7 3.45 -6.39 7.33
C GLY A 7 3.95 -4.96 7.41
N ALA A 8 4.87 -4.63 6.50
CA ALA A 8 5.35 -3.28 6.24
C ALA A 8 5.40 -3.01 4.73
N ASP A 9 4.81 -1.90 4.27
CA ASP A 9 5.03 -1.40 2.91
C ASP A 9 6.32 -0.56 2.90
N LEU A 10 7.31 -1.02 2.18
CA LEU A 10 8.63 -0.37 2.10
C LEU A 10 8.96 0.09 0.68
N SER A 11 7.96 0.42 -0.10
CA SER A 11 8.12 0.73 -1.52
C SER A 11 9.01 1.94 -1.80
N SER A 12 9.06 2.93 -0.88
CA SER A 12 9.92 4.12 -1.02
C SER A 12 11.34 3.93 -0.45
N LEU A 13 11.61 2.84 0.28
CA LEU A 13 12.83 2.67 1.07
C LEU A 13 14.13 2.90 0.27
N LEU A 14 14.24 2.35 -0.94
CA LEU A 14 15.45 2.53 -1.76
C LEU A 14 15.69 3.99 -2.15
N GLU A 15 14.64 4.77 -2.37
CA GLU A 15 14.76 6.19 -2.69
C GLU A 15 15.21 6.97 -1.45
N VAL A 16 14.61 6.70 -0.29
CA VAL A 16 15.00 7.29 0.99
C VAL A 16 16.48 7.04 1.28
N GLU A 17 16.93 5.79 1.15
CA GLU A 17 18.34 5.40 1.36
C GLU A 17 19.30 6.10 0.38
N ARG A 18 18.95 6.15 -0.93
CA ARG A 18 19.76 6.85 -1.95
C ARG A 18 19.87 8.35 -1.68
N CYS A 19 18.82 8.93 -1.11
CA CYS A 19 18.79 10.34 -0.73
C CYS A 19 19.49 10.62 0.61
N GLY A 20 20.06 9.60 1.26
CA GLY A 20 20.87 9.75 2.47
C GLY A 20 20.13 9.46 3.76
N GLY A 21 18.89 8.96 3.70
CA GLY A 21 18.16 8.47 4.87
C GLY A 21 18.94 7.37 5.59
N ARG A 22 18.94 7.40 6.91
CA ARG A 22 19.57 6.43 7.80
C ARG A 22 18.56 5.99 8.83
N PHE A 23 18.71 4.76 9.30
CA PHE A 23 17.79 4.19 10.28
C PHE A 23 18.55 3.66 11.48
N TYR A 24 17.98 3.85 12.65
CA TYR A 24 18.57 3.45 13.93
C TYR A 24 17.54 2.64 14.69
N ASP A 25 17.98 1.51 15.24
CA ASP A 25 17.14 0.65 16.08
C ASP A 25 16.86 1.32 17.44
N LEU A 26 16.00 0.74 18.25
CA LEU A 26 15.63 1.22 19.59
C LEU A 26 16.83 1.38 20.53
N ASP A 27 17.93 0.65 20.27
CA ASP A 27 19.19 0.78 21.02
C ASP A 27 20.13 1.87 20.47
N GLY A 28 19.71 2.57 19.39
CA GLY A 28 20.48 3.60 18.71
C GLY A 28 21.52 3.07 17.72
N CYS A 29 21.57 1.76 17.47
CA CYS A 29 22.46 1.20 16.46
C CYS A 29 21.94 1.45 15.04
N GLU A 30 22.79 1.99 14.15
CA GLU A 30 22.46 2.14 12.73
C GLU A 30 22.37 0.78 12.04
N ASP A 31 21.27 0.53 11.32
CA ASP A 31 21.08 -0.66 10.46
C ASP A 31 20.10 -0.39 9.32
N ASP A 32 19.93 -1.36 8.47
CA ASP A 32 18.93 -1.43 7.41
C ASP A 32 17.50 -1.43 8.00
N ALA A 33 16.62 -0.52 7.52
CA ALA A 33 15.25 -0.40 8.05
C ALA A 33 14.45 -1.70 7.95
N MET A 34 14.55 -2.44 6.82
CA MET A 34 13.85 -3.71 6.67
C MET A 34 14.36 -4.75 7.68
N ARG A 35 15.67 -4.74 7.97
CA ARG A 35 16.27 -5.63 8.98
C ARG A 35 15.88 -5.24 10.40
N ILE A 36 15.83 -3.95 10.71
CA ILE A 36 15.31 -3.47 12.01
C ILE A 36 13.88 -3.98 12.20
N LEU A 37 13.00 -3.71 11.25
CA LEU A 37 11.59 -4.12 11.32
C LEU A 37 11.45 -5.65 11.41
N ALA A 38 12.24 -6.43 10.67
CA ALA A 38 12.22 -7.89 10.76
C ALA A 38 12.64 -8.41 12.13
N ARG A 39 13.65 -7.81 12.79
CA ARG A 39 14.03 -8.15 14.17
C ARG A 39 12.92 -7.92 15.18
N HIS A 40 12.09 -6.93 14.93
CA HIS A 40 10.93 -6.59 15.78
C HIS A 40 9.63 -7.28 15.34
N GLY A 41 9.71 -8.31 14.49
CA GLY A 41 8.59 -9.21 14.23
C GLY A 41 7.83 -8.94 12.92
N VAL A 42 8.24 -7.98 12.08
CA VAL A 42 7.72 -7.90 10.70
C VAL A 42 8.07 -9.19 9.97
N ASN A 43 7.04 -9.85 9.41
CA ASN A 43 7.16 -11.13 8.69
C ASN A 43 6.68 -11.04 7.23
N HIS A 44 6.18 -9.87 6.81
CA HIS A 44 5.63 -9.66 5.47
C HIS A 44 5.97 -8.27 4.94
N ILE A 45 6.36 -8.18 3.66
CA ILE A 45 6.67 -6.91 2.98
C ILE A 45 5.69 -6.70 1.84
N ARG A 46 5.12 -5.51 1.77
CA ARG A 46 4.28 -5.04 0.66
C ARG A 46 5.09 -4.11 -0.24
N LEU A 47 4.99 -4.30 -1.56
CA LEU A 47 5.68 -3.48 -2.56
C LEU A 47 4.72 -3.12 -3.69
N ARG A 48 4.56 -1.81 -3.97
CA ARG A 48 3.78 -1.32 -5.10
C ARG A 48 4.60 -1.31 -6.39
N LEU A 49 3.91 -1.52 -7.49
CA LEU A 49 4.49 -1.47 -8.83
C LEU A 49 3.68 -0.52 -9.72
N TRP A 50 4.38 0.38 -10.38
CA TRP A 50 3.88 1.25 -11.45
C TRP A 50 4.33 0.74 -12.81
N ASN A 51 3.57 1.10 -13.87
CA ASN A 51 3.85 0.59 -15.22
C ASN A 51 5.12 1.23 -15.80
N ASP A 52 5.18 2.55 -15.80
CA ASP A 52 6.32 3.32 -16.34
C ASP A 52 6.41 4.69 -15.60
N PRO A 53 7.08 4.73 -14.43
CA PRO A 53 7.11 5.91 -13.56
C PRO A 53 8.13 6.97 -13.99
N TYR A 54 8.32 7.15 -15.30
CA TYR A 54 9.29 8.11 -15.85
C TYR A 54 8.65 8.97 -16.94
N ASN A 55 9.16 10.19 -17.12
CA ASN A 55 8.81 11.03 -18.28
C ASN A 55 9.70 10.68 -19.49
N ASP A 56 9.48 11.37 -20.61
CA ASP A 56 10.23 11.14 -21.87
C ASP A 56 11.74 11.52 -21.77
N ALA A 57 12.15 12.22 -20.70
CA ALA A 57 13.54 12.53 -20.40
C ALA A 57 14.16 11.56 -19.38
N ASP A 58 13.48 10.44 -19.07
CA ASP A 58 13.90 9.43 -18.09
C ASP A 58 13.99 9.96 -16.65
N GLU A 59 13.22 11.02 -16.34
CA GLU A 59 13.11 11.57 -15.00
C GLU A 59 11.99 10.85 -14.23
N SER A 60 12.32 10.33 -13.02
CA SER A 60 11.35 9.66 -12.14
C SER A 60 10.25 10.61 -11.69
N TYR A 61 9.03 10.07 -11.55
CA TYR A 61 7.90 10.79 -10.96
C TYR A 61 8.01 10.95 -9.43
N GLY A 62 8.98 10.29 -8.78
CA GLY A 62 9.17 10.31 -7.32
C GLY A 62 8.37 9.20 -6.62
N GLY A 63 8.14 9.37 -5.32
CA GLY A 63 7.36 8.43 -4.52
C GLY A 63 7.95 7.02 -4.45
N GLY A 64 9.29 6.91 -4.47
CA GLY A 64 10.01 5.64 -4.45
C GLY A 64 10.38 5.09 -5.83
N GLY A 65 9.94 5.71 -6.94
CA GLY A 65 10.26 5.28 -8.29
C GLY A 65 9.88 3.83 -8.61
N CYS A 66 8.80 3.35 -8.07
CA CYS A 66 8.32 1.96 -7.95
C CYS A 66 8.21 1.20 -9.29
N ASP A 67 9.30 1.11 -10.04
CA ASP A 67 9.44 0.28 -11.24
C ASP A 67 9.78 -1.18 -10.87
N LEU A 68 9.77 -2.07 -11.85
CA LEU A 68 10.07 -3.49 -11.64
C LEU A 68 11.48 -3.72 -11.08
N LYS A 69 12.46 -2.89 -11.44
CA LYS A 69 13.83 -3.00 -10.94
C LYS A 69 13.90 -2.66 -9.45
N THR A 70 13.23 -1.61 -9.03
CA THR A 70 13.10 -1.21 -7.62
C THR A 70 12.39 -2.28 -6.81
N VAL A 71 11.25 -2.77 -7.30
CA VAL A 71 10.50 -3.88 -6.68
C VAL A 71 11.37 -5.12 -6.54
N ALA A 72 12.08 -5.55 -7.59
CA ALA A 72 12.93 -6.74 -7.54
C ALA A 72 14.06 -6.61 -6.52
N ALA A 73 14.66 -5.41 -6.39
CA ALA A 73 15.71 -5.16 -5.41
C ALA A 73 15.20 -5.26 -3.96
N LEU A 74 14.03 -4.69 -3.66
CA LEU A 74 13.40 -4.78 -2.34
C LEU A 74 12.88 -6.19 -2.03
N ALA A 75 12.26 -6.86 -3.01
CA ALA A 75 11.81 -8.24 -2.88
C ALA A 75 12.97 -9.22 -2.57
N ARG A 76 14.15 -8.98 -3.17
CA ARG A 76 15.35 -9.76 -2.85
C ARG A 76 15.76 -9.57 -1.39
N ARG A 77 15.81 -8.33 -0.90
CA ARG A 77 16.10 -8.04 0.51
C ARG A 77 15.10 -8.75 1.44
N ALA A 78 13.81 -8.72 1.12
CA ALA A 78 12.77 -9.40 1.90
C ALA A 78 13.02 -10.93 1.93
N LYS A 79 13.30 -11.54 0.78
CA LYS A 79 13.59 -12.97 0.70
C LYS A 79 14.88 -13.38 1.39
N ASP A 80 15.92 -12.56 1.33
CA ASP A 80 17.20 -12.81 2.03
C ASP A 80 17.01 -12.78 3.56
N LEU A 81 15.99 -12.09 4.05
CA LEU A 81 15.56 -12.07 5.46
C LEU A 81 14.53 -13.16 5.79
N GLY A 82 14.12 -13.98 4.84
CA GLY A 82 13.13 -15.03 5.02
C GLY A 82 11.69 -14.53 5.15
N LEU A 83 11.42 -13.29 4.72
CA LEU A 83 10.10 -12.67 4.79
C LEU A 83 9.24 -13.10 3.59
N THR A 84 7.94 -13.25 3.81
CA THR A 84 6.95 -13.29 2.72
C THR A 84 6.75 -11.91 2.13
N TRP A 85 6.22 -11.83 0.90
CA TRP A 85 5.97 -10.52 0.33
C TRP A 85 4.79 -10.47 -0.64
N GLN A 86 4.22 -9.27 -0.78
CA GLN A 86 3.08 -8.93 -1.62
C GLN A 86 3.48 -7.94 -2.70
N LEU A 87 3.10 -8.24 -3.95
CA LEU A 87 3.17 -7.31 -5.06
C LEU A 87 1.83 -6.60 -5.26
N VAL A 88 1.85 -5.29 -5.41
CA VAL A 88 0.64 -4.49 -5.66
C VAL A 88 0.73 -3.83 -7.03
N PHE A 89 -0.07 -4.29 -7.99
CA PHE A 89 -0.20 -3.64 -9.28
C PHE A 89 -1.10 -2.40 -9.18
N HIS A 90 -0.55 -1.22 -9.39
CA HIS A 90 -1.36 -0.01 -9.47
C HIS A 90 -2.06 0.13 -10.83
N TYR A 91 -1.55 -0.55 -11.86
CA TYR A 91 -1.98 -0.39 -13.26
C TYR A 91 -2.04 1.08 -13.70
N SER A 92 -1.05 1.83 -13.29
CA SER A 92 -0.85 3.24 -13.57
C SER A 92 0.65 3.53 -13.64
N ASP A 93 1.04 4.61 -14.28
CA ASP A 93 2.45 5.04 -14.30
C ASP A 93 2.88 5.73 -13.02
N PHE A 94 1.94 6.12 -12.17
CA PHE A 94 2.16 6.78 -10.89
C PHE A 94 1.04 6.42 -9.91
N TRP A 95 0.89 7.12 -8.80
CA TRP A 95 -0.10 6.83 -7.77
C TRP A 95 -1.49 6.51 -8.33
N ALA A 96 -2.02 5.36 -7.94
CA ALA A 96 -3.43 5.00 -8.07
C ALA A 96 -4.04 4.89 -6.67
N ASP A 97 -5.14 5.59 -6.46
CA ASP A 97 -5.88 5.66 -5.20
C ASP A 97 -7.39 5.86 -5.49
N PRO A 98 -8.28 5.92 -4.47
CA PRO A 98 -9.71 6.05 -4.72
C PRO A 98 -10.12 7.32 -5.49
N GLY A 99 -9.29 8.35 -5.48
CA GLY A 99 -9.51 9.61 -6.19
C GLY A 99 -8.95 9.64 -7.60
N LYS A 100 -8.03 8.73 -7.94
CA LYS A 100 -7.38 8.67 -9.26
C LYS A 100 -6.92 7.27 -9.62
N GLN A 101 -7.30 6.81 -10.81
CA GLN A 101 -6.95 5.51 -11.37
C GLN A 101 -6.57 5.71 -12.85
N ASN A 102 -5.47 6.45 -13.06
CA ASN A 102 -5.07 6.90 -14.38
C ASN A 102 -4.57 5.74 -15.25
N LEU A 103 -5.01 5.71 -16.52
CA LEU A 103 -4.44 4.81 -17.52
C LEU A 103 -2.93 5.05 -17.69
N PRO A 104 -2.11 3.99 -17.73
CA PRO A 104 -0.73 4.10 -18.19
C PRO A 104 -0.61 4.78 -19.56
N LYS A 105 0.45 5.54 -19.78
CA LYS A 105 0.73 6.23 -21.05
C LYS A 105 0.63 5.27 -22.24
N ALA A 106 1.22 4.09 -22.10
CA ALA A 106 1.26 3.06 -23.14
C ALA A 106 -0.12 2.42 -23.46
N TRP A 107 -1.13 2.60 -22.57
CA TRP A 107 -2.45 1.99 -22.75
C TRP A 107 -3.53 2.96 -23.22
N ARG A 108 -3.16 4.23 -23.39
CA ARG A 108 -4.10 5.25 -23.90
C ARG A 108 -4.58 4.92 -25.31
N GLY A 109 -5.88 5.03 -25.52
CA GLY A 109 -6.52 4.75 -26.82
C GLY A 109 -6.71 3.26 -27.15
N LEU A 110 -6.38 2.35 -26.24
CA LEU A 110 -6.71 0.94 -26.43
C LEU A 110 -8.23 0.74 -26.40
N SER A 111 -8.71 -0.20 -27.24
CA SER A 111 -10.09 -0.66 -27.12
C SER A 111 -10.29 -1.44 -25.81
N PRO A 112 -11.53 -1.58 -25.30
CA PRO A 112 -11.82 -2.33 -24.10
C PRO A 112 -11.17 -3.74 -24.05
N ALA A 113 -11.31 -4.51 -25.13
CA ALA A 113 -10.70 -5.85 -25.21
C ALA A 113 -9.16 -5.81 -25.24
N ALA A 114 -8.58 -4.77 -25.86
CA ALA A 114 -7.13 -4.59 -25.86
C ALA A 114 -6.61 -4.17 -24.47
N LEU A 115 -7.40 -3.40 -23.72
CA LEU A 115 -7.07 -3.02 -22.36
C LEU A 115 -7.09 -4.22 -21.39
N GLU A 116 -8.11 -5.09 -21.49
CA GLU A 116 -8.15 -6.37 -20.75
C GLU A 116 -6.90 -7.22 -21.04
N LYS A 117 -6.52 -7.32 -22.32
CA LYS A 117 -5.31 -8.03 -22.74
C LYS A 117 -4.04 -7.36 -22.20
N ALA A 118 -3.99 -6.02 -22.14
CA ALA A 118 -2.85 -5.28 -21.59
C ALA A 118 -2.66 -5.57 -20.09
N VAL A 119 -3.75 -5.57 -19.31
CA VAL A 119 -3.73 -5.96 -17.88
C VAL A 119 -3.19 -7.38 -17.72
N TYR A 120 -3.75 -8.35 -18.44
CA TYR A 120 -3.28 -9.73 -18.40
C TYR A 120 -1.80 -9.85 -18.76
N THR A 121 -1.40 -9.25 -19.89
CA THR A 121 -0.03 -9.36 -20.40
C THR A 121 0.98 -8.73 -19.45
N PHE A 122 0.72 -7.52 -18.97
CA PHE A 122 1.60 -6.84 -18.01
C PHE A 122 1.76 -7.61 -16.71
N THR A 123 0.66 -8.13 -16.15
CA THR A 123 0.69 -8.94 -14.93
C THR A 123 1.50 -10.23 -15.15
N ARG A 124 1.19 -10.98 -16.22
CA ARG A 124 1.90 -12.21 -16.59
C ARG A 124 3.41 -11.98 -16.77
N ASP A 125 3.77 -10.97 -17.56
CA ASP A 125 5.18 -10.73 -17.91
C ASP A 125 5.99 -10.29 -16.69
N THR A 126 5.45 -9.40 -15.87
CA THR A 126 6.02 -9.01 -14.58
C THR A 126 6.25 -10.22 -13.66
N LEU A 127 5.22 -11.03 -13.46
CA LEU A 127 5.32 -12.21 -12.58
C LEU A 127 6.27 -13.27 -13.14
N THR A 128 6.32 -13.43 -14.47
CA THR A 128 7.28 -14.33 -15.13
C THR A 128 8.71 -13.89 -14.89
N GLU A 129 8.98 -12.59 -15.00
CA GLU A 129 10.32 -12.04 -14.76
C GLU A 129 10.73 -12.18 -13.29
N LEU A 130 9.87 -11.83 -12.36
CA LEU A 130 10.13 -12.02 -10.92
C LEU A 130 10.36 -13.49 -10.57
N LYS A 131 9.54 -14.40 -11.12
CA LYS A 131 9.73 -15.86 -10.94
C LYS A 131 11.08 -16.34 -11.46
N ALA A 132 11.50 -15.88 -12.63
CA ALA A 132 12.78 -16.23 -13.24
C ALA A 132 13.98 -15.80 -12.38
N GLN A 133 13.82 -14.72 -11.62
CA GLN A 133 14.80 -14.22 -10.64
C GLN A 133 14.72 -14.91 -9.26
N GLY A 134 13.81 -15.87 -9.07
CA GLY A 134 13.55 -16.50 -7.76
C GLY A 134 12.80 -15.58 -6.78
N LEU A 135 12.12 -14.55 -7.27
CA LEU A 135 11.43 -13.53 -6.48
C LEU A 135 9.90 -13.61 -6.59
N ALA A 136 9.34 -14.79 -6.81
CA ALA A 136 7.88 -14.93 -6.84
C ALA A 136 7.23 -14.36 -5.56
N PRO A 137 6.22 -13.46 -5.66
CA PRO A 137 5.46 -13.00 -4.51
C PRO A 137 4.55 -14.09 -3.95
N ASP A 138 4.26 -14.01 -2.65
CA ASP A 138 3.31 -14.89 -1.97
C ASP A 138 1.86 -14.41 -2.16
N LEU A 139 1.69 -13.09 -2.30
CA LEU A 139 0.40 -12.42 -2.46
C LEU A 139 0.50 -11.37 -3.59
N VAL A 140 -0.54 -11.25 -4.39
CA VAL A 140 -0.61 -10.29 -5.50
C VAL A 140 -1.92 -9.51 -5.44
N SER A 141 -1.83 -8.19 -5.24
CA SER A 141 -2.98 -7.30 -5.37
C SER A 141 -3.20 -6.92 -6.84
N VAL A 142 -4.39 -7.22 -7.32
CA VAL A 142 -4.86 -6.83 -8.66
C VAL A 142 -5.56 -5.47 -8.57
N GLY A 143 -4.79 -4.42 -8.74
CA GLY A 143 -5.19 -3.05 -8.47
C GLY A 143 -4.87 -2.60 -7.04
N ASN A 144 -4.94 -1.29 -6.81
CA ASN A 144 -4.78 -0.62 -5.53
C ASN A 144 -5.99 0.26 -5.25
N GLU A 145 -6.68 0.03 -4.13
CA GLU A 145 -7.84 0.82 -3.68
C GLU A 145 -8.90 1.06 -4.78
N ILE A 146 -9.34 -0.01 -5.40
CA ILE A 146 -10.20 0.01 -6.58
C ILE A 146 -11.70 0.17 -6.28
N THR A 147 -12.04 0.77 -5.16
CA THR A 147 -13.44 1.03 -4.74
C THR A 147 -14.23 1.77 -5.82
N ASN A 148 -13.64 2.76 -6.45
CA ASN A 148 -14.23 3.50 -7.58
C ASN A 148 -13.84 2.92 -8.96
N GLY A 149 -13.38 1.67 -8.98
CA GLY A 149 -12.86 0.98 -10.18
C GLY A 149 -11.38 1.25 -10.43
N LEU A 150 -10.89 0.89 -11.61
CA LEU A 150 -9.49 1.02 -12.02
C LEU A 150 -9.40 1.44 -13.50
N LEU A 151 -8.24 1.94 -13.93
CA LEU A 151 -7.98 2.26 -15.34
C LEU A 151 -9.04 3.20 -15.97
N TRP A 152 -9.27 4.33 -15.31
CA TRP A 152 -10.29 5.28 -15.76
C TRP A 152 -9.98 5.91 -17.10
N PRO A 153 -11.02 6.21 -17.93
CA PRO A 153 -12.46 6.11 -17.63
C PRO A 153 -13.09 4.73 -17.86
N ASP A 154 -12.40 3.78 -18.49
CA ASP A 154 -12.98 2.53 -18.97
C ASP A 154 -13.53 1.64 -17.84
N GLY A 155 -12.74 1.43 -16.78
CA GLY A 155 -13.10 0.67 -15.58
C GLY A 155 -13.55 1.53 -14.42
N LYS A 156 -14.15 2.71 -14.66
CA LYS A 156 -14.67 3.57 -13.59
C LYS A 156 -16.08 3.15 -13.18
N ALA A 157 -16.36 3.10 -11.88
CA ALA A 157 -17.72 2.89 -11.38
C ALA A 157 -18.69 3.96 -11.96
N PRO A 158 -19.93 3.59 -12.36
CA PRO A 158 -20.59 2.29 -12.16
C PRO A 158 -20.45 1.29 -13.32
N ALA A 159 -19.40 1.32 -14.12
CA ALA A 159 -19.18 0.38 -15.22
C ALA A 159 -18.75 -1.01 -14.66
N TRP A 160 -19.59 -1.66 -13.89
CA TRP A 160 -19.24 -2.87 -13.13
C TRP A 160 -18.83 -4.06 -14.00
N ASP A 161 -19.44 -4.22 -15.17
CA ASP A 161 -19.02 -5.24 -16.15
C ASP A 161 -17.57 -5.02 -16.62
N ARG A 162 -17.16 -3.77 -16.79
CA ARG A 162 -15.79 -3.41 -17.15
C ARG A 162 -14.83 -3.65 -16.01
N ILE A 163 -15.18 -3.22 -14.79
CA ILE A 163 -14.39 -3.46 -13.59
C ILE A 163 -14.16 -4.97 -13.41
N ALA A 164 -15.22 -5.78 -13.45
CA ALA A 164 -15.13 -7.22 -13.29
C ALA A 164 -14.20 -7.86 -14.33
N ARG A 165 -14.27 -7.47 -15.62
CA ARG A 165 -13.41 -8.00 -16.69
C ARG A 165 -11.95 -7.62 -16.50
N LEU A 166 -11.65 -6.36 -16.13
CA LEU A 166 -10.29 -5.88 -15.93
C LEU A 166 -9.63 -6.58 -14.73
N VAL A 167 -10.32 -6.65 -13.59
CA VAL A 167 -9.84 -7.36 -12.41
C VAL A 167 -9.65 -8.84 -12.71
N SER A 168 -10.63 -9.49 -13.35
CA SER A 168 -10.54 -10.89 -13.76
C SER A 168 -9.35 -11.17 -14.66
N SER A 169 -8.99 -10.23 -15.54
CA SER A 169 -7.81 -10.38 -16.42
C SER A 169 -6.51 -10.43 -15.64
N GLY A 170 -6.38 -9.60 -14.59
CA GLY A 170 -5.25 -9.63 -13.67
C GLY A 170 -5.21 -10.94 -12.86
N ILE A 171 -6.34 -11.35 -12.28
CA ILE A 171 -6.43 -12.59 -11.48
C ILE A 171 -6.06 -13.81 -12.33
N ARG A 172 -6.59 -13.95 -13.54
CA ARG A 172 -6.21 -15.04 -14.46
C ARG A 172 -4.72 -15.06 -14.74
N ALA A 173 -4.10 -13.89 -14.97
CA ALA A 173 -2.66 -13.81 -15.18
C ALA A 173 -1.85 -14.27 -13.96
N VAL A 174 -2.31 -13.96 -12.75
CA VAL A 174 -1.69 -14.49 -11.50
C VAL A 174 -1.77 -16.01 -11.48
N ARG A 175 -2.97 -16.59 -11.68
CA ARG A 175 -3.19 -18.04 -11.63
C ARG A 175 -2.39 -18.80 -12.69
N ASP A 176 -2.34 -18.26 -13.91
CA ASP A 176 -1.62 -18.89 -15.03
C ASP A 176 -0.09 -18.87 -14.83
N THR A 177 0.44 -17.85 -14.10
CA THR A 177 1.89 -17.65 -13.96
C THR A 177 2.43 -18.18 -12.64
N LEU A 178 1.71 -17.93 -11.55
CA LEU A 178 2.08 -18.27 -10.17
C LEU A 178 0.89 -18.92 -9.45
N PRO A 179 0.54 -20.18 -9.75
CA PRO A 179 -0.64 -20.83 -9.18
C PRO A 179 -0.60 -20.96 -7.63
N GLU A 180 0.59 -20.85 -7.03
CA GLU A 180 0.75 -20.89 -5.56
C GLU A 180 0.56 -19.51 -4.90
N ALA A 181 0.69 -18.42 -5.67
CA ALA A 181 0.45 -17.07 -5.15
C ALA A 181 -1.04 -16.81 -4.96
N LYS A 182 -1.37 -16.04 -3.93
CA LYS A 182 -2.75 -15.66 -3.64
C LYS A 182 -3.10 -14.35 -4.34
N ALA A 183 -4.25 -14.33 -5.02
CA ALA A 183 -4.79 -13.11 -5.62
C ALA A 183 -5.64 -12.34 -4.59
N LEU A 184 -5.37 -11.05 -4.44
CA LEU A 184 -6.05 -10.16 -3.51
C LEU A 184 -6.74 -9.02 -4.27
N ILE A 185 -7.97 -8.71 -3.87
CA ILE A 185 -8.69 -7.49 -4.27
C ILE A 185 -8.59 -6.48 -3.13
N HIS A 186 -8.16 -5.26 -3.44
CA HIS A 186 -7.90 -4.21 -2.46
C HIS A 186 -8.89 -3.05 -2.60
N LEU A 187 -9.66 -2.81 -1.54
CA LEU A 187 -10.59 -1.67 -1.41
C LEU A 187 -10.13 -0.72 -0.29
N ASP A 188 -10.45 0.56 -0.44
CA ASP A 188 -10.31 1.54 0.65
C ASP A 188 -11.54 1.53 1.58
N ASN A 189 -11.59 2.47 2.54
CA ASN A 189 -12.73 2.67 3.44
C ASN A 189 -13.12 1.44 4.29
N GLY A 190 -12.12 0.72 4.83
CA GLY A 190 -12.34 -0.52 5.58
C GLY A 190 -13.32 -0.44 6.74
N GLY A 191 -13.49 0.73 7.38
CA GLY A 191 -14.47 0.96 8.45
C GLY A 191 -15.89 1.31 7.98
N ARG A 192 -16.21 1.08 6.69
CA ARG A 192 -17.53 1.35 6.08
C ARG A 192 -18.09 0.10 5.41
N PRO A 193 -18.80 -0.76 6.14
CA PRO A 193 -19.26 -2.07 5.66
C PRO A 193 -20.11 -2.03 4.40
N GLU A 194 -20.92 -0.98 4.24
CA GLU A 194 -21.80 -0.81 3.08
C GLU A 194 -21.05 -0.73 1.76
N ILE A 195 -19.88 -0.06 1.76
CA ILE A 195 -19.06 0.12 0.56
C ILE A 195 -18.49 -1.22 0.09
N SER A 196 -17.87 -1.98 0.99
CA SER A 196 -17.28 -3.28 0.66
C SER A 196 -18.34 -4.27 0.19
N ARG A 197 -19.48 -4.34 0.88
CA ARG A 197 -20.58 -5.22 0.52
C ARG A 197 -21.15 -4.91 -0.87
N GLU A 198 -21.38 -3.64 -1.17
CA GLU A 198 -21.89 -3.20 -2.48
C GLU A 198 -20.88 -3.55 -3.59
N TRP A 199 -19.60 -3.28 -3.36
CA TRP A 199 -18.55 -3.54 -4.34
C TRP A 199 -18.45 -5.03 -4.70
N PHE A 200 -18.34 -5.90 -3.70
CA PHE A 200 -18.18 -7.34 -3.95
C PHE A 200 -19.45 -7.95 -4.54
N SER A 201 -20.67 -7.49 -4.14
CA SER A 201 -21.92 -7.91 -4.77
C SER A 201 -21.93 -7.59 -6.25
N HIS A 202 -21.59 -6.36 -6.63
CA HIS A 202 -21.52 -5.97 -8.04
C HIS A 202 -20.43 -6.73 -8.82
N TYR A 203 -19.29 -6.98 -8.21
CA TYR A 203 -18.21 -7.74 -8.85
C TYR A 203 -18.66 -9.17 -9.19
N GLU A 204 -19.30 -9.86 -8.25
CA GLU A 204 -19.83 -11.21 -8.44
C GLU A 204 -21.00 -11.25 -9.44
N GLU A 205 -21.96 -10.34 -9.32
CA GLU A 205 -23.10 -10.21 -10.24
C GLU A 205 -22.69 -10.00 -11.70
N ASN A 206 -21.54 -9.38 -11.92
CA ASN A 206 -20.96 -9.15 -13.26
C ASN A 206 -19.95 -10.23 -13.67
N GLY A 207 -19.94 -11.39 -13.00
CA GLY A 207 -19.13 -12.55 -13.36
C GLY A 207 -17.64 -12.36 -13.13
N GLY A 208 -17.27 -11.65 -12.07
CA GLY A 208 -15.89 -11.50 -11.63
C GLY A 208 -15.24 -12.85 -11.35
N GLU A 209 -13.95 -12.98 -11.70
CA GLU A 209 -13.13 -14.17 -11.43
C GLU A 209 -12.94 -14.36 -9.93
N ASP A 210 -12.91 -15.60 -9.45
CA ASP A 210 -12.66 -15.89 -8.05
C ASP A 210 -11.27 -15.43 -7.58
N TYR A 211 -11.19 -14.94 -6.35
CA TYR A 211 -9.99 -14.40 -5.71
C TYR A 211 -9.74 -15.09 -4.36
N ASP A 212 -8.54 -14.94 -3.80
CA ASP A 212 -8.14 -15.70 -2.62
C ASP A 212 -8.22 -14.90 -1.31
N CYS A 213 -8.16 -13.56 -1.37
CA CYS A 213 -8.07 -12.71 -0.20
C CYS A 213 -8.75 -11.35 -0.46
N ILE A 214 -9.35 -10.79 0.58
CA ILE A 214 -9.86 -9.41 0.58
C ILE A 214 -8.86 -8.52 1.32
N GLY A 215 -8.44 -7.43 0.66
CA GLY A 215 -7.62 -6.38 1.24
C GLY A 215 -8.42 -5.13 1.51
N LEU A 216 -8.19 -4.50 2.66
CA LEU A 216 -8.82 -3.23 3.03
C LEU A 216 -7.78 -2.22 3.46
N SER A 217 -7.91 -0.94 3.07
CA SER A 217 -7.22 0.15 3.75
C SER A 217 -8.02 0.59 4.96
N TYR A 218 -7.34 0.78 6.09
CA TYR A 218 -7.93 1.37 7.28
C TYR A 218 -7.01 2.44 7.86
N TYR A 219 -7.32 3.67 7.58
CA TYR A 219 -6.71 4.85 8.20
C TYR A 219 -7.71 5.46 9.18
N PRO A 220 -7.40 5.56 10.49
CA PRO A 220 -8.39 5.89 11.51
C PRO A 220 -9.07 7.25 11.29
N TYR A 221 -8.42 8.17 10.58
CA TYR A 221 -8.96 9.51 10.30
C TYR A 221 -9.98 9.53 9.15
N TRP A 222 -9.83 8.63 8.15
CA TRP A 222 -10.56 8.73 6.88
C TRP A 222 -11.47 7.53 6.60
N SER A 223 -11.07 6.35 7.09
CA SER A 223 -11.71 5.08 6.71
C SER A 223 -12.89 4.67 7.59
N GLY A 224 -13.39 5.55 8.46
CA GLY A 224 -14.44 5.22 9.42
C GLY A 224 -13.89 4.79 10.79
N THR A 225 -14.76 4.24 11.65
CA THR A 225 -14.38 3.86 13.02
C THR A 225 -13.80 2.45 13.11
N LEU A 226 -13.06 2.14 14.17
CA LEU A 226 -12.57 0.79 14.44
C LEU A 226 -13.73 -0.21 14.66
N THR A 227 -14.83 0.24 15.26
CA THR A 227 -16.08 -0.56 15.36
C THR A 227 -16.64 -0.87 13.98
N GLY A 228 -16.68 0.12 13.09
CA GLY A 228 -17.10 -0.10 11.71
C GLY A 228 -16.19 -1.09 10.95
N LEU A 229 -14.87 -1.04 11.19
CA LEU A 229 -13.95 -2.05 10.65
C LEU A 229 -14.27 -3.45 11.18
N GLU A 230 -14.50 -3.60 12.49
CA GLU A 230 -14.86 -4.88 13.09
C GLU A 230 -16.16 -5.45 12.51
N GLU A 231 -17.16 -4.61 12.30
CA GLU A 231 -18.42 -4.97 11.65
C GLU A 231 -18.22 -5.39 10.19
N ASN A 232 -17.37 -4.66 9.46
CA ASN A 232 -17.04 -4.99 8.07
C ASN A 232 -16.29 -6.31 7.95
N LEU A 233 -15.25 -6.50 8.75
CA LEU A 233 -14.48 -7.75 8.78
C LEU A 233 -15.37 -8.95 9.10
N ARG A 234 -16.27 -8.82 10.08
CA ARG A 234 -17.24 -9.87 10.41
C ARG A 234 -18.17 -10.17 9.24
N ALA A 235 -18.79 -9.15 8.66
CA ALA A 235 -19.74 -9.32 7.55
C ALA A 235 -19.08 -9.96 6.32
N LEU A 236 -17.86 -9.53 5.98
CA LEU A 236 -17.09 -10.10 4.86
C LEU A 236 -16.67 -11.55 5.14
N ALA A 237 -16.24 -11.87 6.37
CA ALA A 237 -15.89 -13.24 6.76
C ALA A 237 -17.09 -14.19 6.63
N GLU A 238 -18.24 -13.80 7.17
CA GLU A 238 -19.48 -14.58 7.14
C GLU A 238 -20.05 -14.76 5.72
N THR A 239 -19.79 -13.80 4.82
CA THR A 239 -20.33 -13.81 3.45
C THR A 239 -19.42 -14.56 2.48
N TYR A 240 -18.12 -14.25 2.53
CA TYR A 240 -17.16 -14.68 1.50
C TYR A 240 -16.24 -15.83 1.95
N HIS A 241 -16.13 -16.09 3.26
CA HIS A 241 -15.26 -17.14 3.84
C HIS A 241 -13.82 -17.07 3.34
N LYS A 242 -13.30 -15.86 3.13
CA LYS A 242 -11.94 -15.61 2.64
C LYS A 242 -11.09 -14.90 3.68
N PRO A 243 -9.77 -15.10 3.69
CA PRO A 243 -8.85 -14.30 4.51
C PRO A 243 -9.02 -12.80 4.25
N LEU A 244 -8.99 -12.02 5.34
CA LEU A 244 -9.16 -10.57 5.35
C LEU A 244 -7.88 -9.92 5.87
N LEU A 245 -7.25 -9.11 5.03
CA LEU A 245 -6.01 -8.39 5.35
C LEU A 245 -6.28 -6.89 5.40
N VAL A 246 -5.94 -6.22 6.49
CA VAL A 246 -5.81 -4.76 6.46
C VAL A 246 -4.49 -4.45 5.75
N THR A 247 -4.54 -4.33 4.42
CA THR A 247 -3.36 -4.26 3.55
C THR A 247 -2.72 -2.88 3.49
N GLU A 248 -3.38 -1.86 4.06
CA GLU A 248 -2.80 -0.55 4.33
C GLU A 248 -3.37 0.04 5.62
N THR A 249 -2.48 0.53 6.48
CA THR A 249 -2.82 1.32 7.67
C THR A 249 -1.64 2.18 8.09
N ALA A 250 -1.91 3.33 8.66
CA ALA A 250 -0.93 4.15 9.36
C ALA A 250 -1.64 5.09 10.34
N THR A 251 -0.90 5.63 11.30
CA THR A 251 -1.32 6.74 12.17
C THR A 251 -0.13 7.60 12.55
N GLY A 252 -0.36 8.89 12.82
CA GLY A 252 0.70 9.85 13.15
C GLY A 252 1.36 9.56 14.49
N HIS A 253 2.68 9.77 14.54
CA HIS A 253 3.48 9.75 15.76
C HIS A 253 3.74 11.15 16.32
N THR A 254 3.46 12.20 15.54
CA THR A 254 3.67 13.60 15.94
C THR A 254 2.80 14.55 15.12
N LEU A 255 2.53 15.73 15.68
CA LEU A 255 1.93 16.86 14.99
C LEU A 255 2.99 17.87 14.51
N ASP A 256 4.25 17.67 14.90
CA ASP A 256 5.34 18.55 14.50
C ASP A 256 5.60 18.48 12.99
N ASP A 257 5.89 19.63 12.42
CA ASP A 257 6.22 19.74 11.01
C ASP A 257 7.68 19.32 10.76
N TYR A 258 7.91 18.58 9.69
CA TYR A 258 9.25 18.15 9.26
C TYR A 258 10.09 19.24 8.56
N ALA A 259 9.59 20.46 8.42
CA ALA A 259 10.24 21.58 7.70
C ALA A 259 11.70 21.82 8.08
N ALA A 260 12.05 21.60 9.36
CA ALA A 260 13.42 21.82 9.83
C ALA A 260 14.45 20.89 9.17
N PHE A 261 14.03 19.68 8.73
CA PHE A 261 14.92 18.69 8.10
C PHE A 261 15.09 18.93 6.60
N GLU A 262 14.05 19.42 5.93
CA GLU A 262 14.13 19.72 4.51
C GLU A 262 14.76 21.10 4.21
N GLY A 263 14.78 21.98 5.19
CA GLY A 263 15.26 23.37 5.02
C GLY A 263 14.40 24.19 4.06
N LEU A 264 13.19 23.74 3.76
CA LEU A 264 12.21 24.42 2.90
C LEU A 264 11.21 25.22 3.74
N SER A 265 10.74 26.34 3.19
CA SER A 265 9.62 27.04 3.82
C SER A 265 8.34 26.18 3.73
N PRO A 266 7.39 26.31 4.69
CA PRO A 266 6.12 25.60 4.64
C PRO A 266 5.35 25.77 3.33
N ASP A 267 5.48 26.93 2.67
CA ASP A 267 4.80 27.23 1.40
C ASP A 267 5.45 26.53 0.18
N ALA A 268 6.69 26.04 0.32
CA ALA A 268 7.45 25.43 -0.76
C ALA A 268 7.33 23.90 -0.79
N ARG A 269 6.60 23.30 0.13
CA ARG A 269 6.40 21.86 0.26
C ARG A 269 5.04 21.52 0.87
N LYS A 270 4.61 20.29 0.69
CA LYS A 270 3.40 19.77 1.33
C LYS A 270 3.67 19.54 2.82
N GLY A 271 2.78 19.99 3.68
CA GLY A 271 2.87 19.75 5.14
C GLY A 271 2.53 18.29 5.52
N PRO A 272 2.59 17.95 6.82
CA PRO A 272 2.24 16.62 7.32
C PRO A 272 0.87 16.14 6.83
N ALA A 273 0.76 14.84 6.50
CA ALA A 273 -0.48 14.26 6.00
C ALA A 273 -1.60 14.21 7.04
N ALA A 274 -1.23 14.09 8.31
CA ALA A 274 -2.16 14.11 9.44
C ALA A 274 -1.78 15.24 10.39
N GLY A 275 -2.72 16.14 10.64
CA GLY A 275 -2.58 17.31 11.48
C GLY A 275 -3.58 17.35 12.65
N GLU A 276 -3.81 18.55 13.20
CA GLU A 276 -4.73 18.74 14.34
C GLU A 276 -6.16 18.28 14.06
N THR A 277 -6.64 18.43 12.83
CA THR A 277 -7.99 17.99 12.42
C THR A 277 -8.12 16.48 12.49
N GLU A 278 -7.14 15.76 11.93
CA GLU A 278 -7.07 14.30 11.96
C GLU A 278 -6.90 13.81 13.40
N ALA A 279 -6.01 14.42 14.17
CA ALA A 279 -5.79 14.10 15.58
C ALA A 279 -7.07 14.23 16.42
N ALA A 280 -7.86 15.27 16.18
CA ALA A 280 -9.12 15.48 16.92
C ALA A 280 -10.22 14.46 16.54
N SER A 281 -10.07 13.74 15.44
CA SER A 281 -11.06 12.77 14.94
C SER A 281 -10.87 11.35 15.46
N ILE A 282 -9.74 11.05 16.12
CA ILE A 282 -9.37 9.71 16.56
C ILE A 282 -9.14 9.65 18.07
N PRO A 283 -9.33 8.49 18.73
CA PRO A 283 -9.12 8.35 20.17
C PRO A 283 -7.64 8.20 20.55
N TRP A 284 -6.76 7.89 19.62
CA TRP A 284 -5.33 7.71 19.89
C TRP A 284 -4.60 9.04 19.67
N PRO A 285 -3.88 9.55 20.70
CA PRO A 285 -3.10 10.77 20.49
C PRO A 285 -2.02 10.55 19.42
N MET A 286 -1.74 11.58 18.63
CA MET A 286 -0.61 11.54 17.67
C MET A 286 0.70 11.71 18.42
N THR A 287 1.11 10.66 19.10
CA THR A 287 2.38 10.49 19.82
C THR A 287 2.92 9.10 19.52
N PRO A 288 4.21 8.82 19.77
CA PRO A 288 4.77 7.47 19.63
C PRO A 288 3.99 6.40 20.40
N GLU A 289 3.53 6.71 21.61
CA GLU A 289 2.74 5.79 22.45
C GLU A 289 1.32 5.60 21.89
N GLY A 290 0.71 6.67 21.37
CA GLY A 290 -0.62 6.60 20.75
C GLY A 290 -0.60 5.79 19.46
N GLN A 291 0.47 5.89 18.66
CA GLN A 291 0.72 5.06 17.49
C GLN A 291 0.83 3.57 17.88
N ALA A 292 1.58 3.25 18.93
CA ALA A 292 1.71 1.88 19.44
C ALA A 292 0.38 1.33 19.97
N ALA A 293 -0.41 2.15 20.68
CA ALA A 293 -1.74 1.78 21.16
C ALA A 293 -2.70 1.49 20.00
N PHE A 294 -2.70 2.34 18.98
CA PHE A 294 -3.50 2.13 17.76
C PHE A 294 -3.19 0.76 17.11
N LEU A 295 -1.92 0.44 16.88
CA LEU A 295 -1.53 -0.84 16.26
C LEU A 295 -1.98 -2.03 17.09
N THR A 296 -1.85 -1.95 18.41
CA THR A 296 -2.28 -3.00 19.34
C THR A 296 -3.79 -3.23 19.26
N GLU A 297 -4.59 -2.17 19.27
CA GLU A 297 -6.05 -2.27 19.20
C GLU A 297 -6.52 -2.72 17.81
N LEU A 298 -5.89 -2.24 16.74
CA LEU A 298 -6.18 -2.67 15.38
C LEU A 298 -5.90 -4.17 15.20
N SER A 299 -4.75 -4.65 15.67
CA SER A 299 -4.41 -6.07 15.61
C SER A 299 -5.43 -6.92 16.37
N ALA A 300 -5.81 -6.49 17.59
CA ALA A 300 -6.84 -7.17 18.37
C ALA A 300 -8.20 -7.19 17.67
N CYS A 301 -8.57 -6.11 16.98
CA CYS A 301 -9.78 -6.03 16.17
C CYS A 301 -9.75 -7.08 15.04
N ILE A 302 -8.66 -7.13 14.26
CA ILE A 302 -8.50 -8.07 13.15
C ILE A 302 -8.52 -9.52 13.63
N ARG A 303 -7.88 -9.82 14.77
CA ARG A 303 -7.87 -11.18 15.35
C ARG A 303 -9.22 -11.66 15.82
N ARG A 304 -10.19 -10.77 16.08
CA ARG A 304 -11.58 -11.13 16.41
C ARG A 304 -12.43 -11.50 15.19
N THR A 305 -11.90 -11.38 13.98
CA THR A 305 -12.61 -11.81 12.77
C THR A 305 -13.04 -13.28 12.89
N PRO A 306 -14.32 -13.61 12.58
CA PRO A 306 -14.83 -14.97 12.66
C PRO A 306 -14.00 -15.97 11.85
N GLU A 307 -14.06 -17.24 12.26
CA GLU A 307 -13.40 -18.38 11.58
C GLU A 307 -11.87 -18.26 11.51
N GLY A 308 -11.27 -17.32 12.25
CA GLY A 308 -9.83 -17.06 12.17
C GLY A 308 -9.41 -16.45 10.82
N LEU A 309 -10.33 -15.81 10.12
CA LEU A 309 -10.09 -15.22 8.79
C LEU A 309 -9.38 -13.87 8.83
N GLY A 310 -9.18 -13.25 10.00
CA GLY A 310 -8.34 -12.06 10.15
C GLY A 310 -6.88 -12.40 9.87
N ALA A 311 -6.40 -12.06 8.68
CA ALA A 311 -5.11 -12.50 8.17
C ALA A 311 -3.92 -11.65 8.64
N GLY A 312 -4.16 -10.41 9.06
CA GLY A 312 -3.08 -9.53 9.49
C GLY A 312 -3.27 -8.07 9.10
N LEU A 313 -2.22 -7.31 9.26
CA LEU A 313 -2.14 -5.91 8.86
C LEU A 313 -0.80 -5.61 8.16
N VAL A 314 -0.79 -4.57 7.33
CA VAL A 314 0.40 -4.01 6.70
C VAL A 314 0.49 -2.53 7.03
N TYR A 315 1.53 -2.14 7.75
CA TYR A 315 1.80 -0.73 8.02
C TYR A 315 2.34 -0.06 6.75
N TRP A 316 1.70 1.03 6.33
CA TRP A 316 2.04 1.72 5.11
C TRP A 316 3.17 2.71 5.33
N GLU A 317 4.25 2.56 4.56
CA GLU A 317 5.43 3.42 4.52
C GLU A 317 6.04 3.74 5.90
N PRO A 318 6.34 2.70 6.72
CA PRO A 318 6.93 2.91 8.05
C PRO A 318 8.32 3.56 8.01
N ALA A 319 9.01 3.50 6.87
CA ALA A 319 10.38 4.00 6.68
C ALA A 319 10.44 5.28 5.83
N TRP A 320 9.35 6.03 5.73
CA TRP A 320 9.33 7.30 5.02
C TRP A 320 9.98 8.40 5.84
N LEU A 321 11.19 8.83 5.47
CA LEU A 321 11.91 9.93 6.11
C LEU A 321 11.84 11.21 5.25
N PRO A 322 11.82 12.41 5.87
CA PRO A 322 11.79 13.68 5.16
C PRO A 322 13.18 14.07 4.68
N VAL A 323 13.75 13.29 3.76
CA VAL A 323 15.07 13.54 3.16
C VAL A 323 14.90 14.17 1.79
N LYS A 324 15.75 15.18 1.50
CA LYS A 324 15.69 15.90 0.23
C LYS A 324 15.91 14.94 -0.96
N GLY A 325 14.97 14.97 -1.91
CA GLY A 325 14.98 14.13 -3.10
C GLY A 325 14.18 12.84 -2.96
N SER A 326 13.66 12.54 -1.76
CA SER A 326 12.67 11.50 -1.54
C SER A 326 11.34 12.17 -1.17
N GLU A 327 10.52 12.41 -2.17
CA GLU A 327 9.27 13.16 -2.05
C GLU A 327 8.11 12.34 -2.62
N TRP A 328 6.87 12.65 -2.19
CA TRP A 328 5.68 11.97 -2.73
C TRP A 328 5.57 12.12 -4.26
N ALA A 329 6.05 13.25 -4.81
CA ALA A 329 6.12 13.52 -6.24
C ALA A 329 7.29 14.44 -6.55
N SER A 330 8.07 14.11 -7.56
CA SER A 330 9.06 15.00 -8.18
C SER A 330 8.37 16.08 -9.04
N ALA A 331 9.13 17.03 -9.56
CA ALA A 331 8.62 17.99 -10.53
C ALA A 331 8.01 17.30 -11.77
N ALA A 332 8.61 16.21 -12.24
CA ALA A 332 8.08 15.40 -13.34
C ALA A 332 6.76 14.70 -12.96
N GLY A 333 6.66 14.19 -11.73
CA GLY A 333 5.43 13.57 -11.19
C GLY A 333 4.29 14.58 -11.03
N LEU A 334 4.57 15.77 -10.50
CA LEU A 334 3.60 16.86 -10.40
C LEU A 334 3.09 17.29 -11.79
N HIS A 335 3.99 17.38 -12.76
CA HIS A 335 3.62 17.68 -14.13
C HIS A 335 2.72 16.57 -14.75
N TYR A 336 3.08 15.31 -14.55
CA TYR A 336 2.29 14.16 -15.00
C TYR A 336 0.86 14.17 -14.43
N LEU A 337 0.72 14.45 -13.14
CA LEU A 337 -0.57 14.56 -12.46
C LEU A 337 -1.32 15.86 -12.77
N ARG A 338 -0.70 16.83 -13.43
CA ARG A 338 -1.22 18.20 -13.59
C ARG A 338 -1.56 18.82 -12.23
N ASN A 339 -0.76 18.53 -11.22
CA ASN A 339 -0.91 19.04 -9.87
C ASN A 339 -0.01 20.27 -9.70
N PRO A 340 -0.56 21.47 -9.43
CA PRO A 340 0.24 22.67 -9.21
C PRO A 340 0.85 22.75 -7.80
N GLY A 341 0.50 21.80 -6.93
CA GLY A 341 0.99 21.79 -5.56
C GLY A 341 2.47 21.46 -5.46
N PRO A 342 3.10 21.70 -4.30
CA PRO A 342 4.49 21.30 -4.09
C PRO A 342 4.63 19.80 -3.90
N GLY A 343 5.84 19.28 -4.09
CA GLY A 343 6.30 18.00 -3.56
C GLY A 343 6.37 18.04 -2.04
N GLY A 344 7.03 17.06 -1.44
CA GLY A 344 7.26 16.99 0.00
C GLY A 344 7.17 15.57 0.55
N SER A 345 7.41 15.46 1.84
CA SER A 345 7.45 14.19 2.58
C SER A 345 6.31 14.14 3.59
N GLU A 346 5.09 14.45 3.17
CA GLU A 346 3.92 14.59 4.05
C GLU A 346 3.63 13.34 4.89
N TRP A 347 4.04 12.17 4.42
CA TRP A 347 3.79 10.89 5.10
C TRP A 347 4.78 10.60 6.24
N ALA A 348 5.87 11.40 6.36
CA ALA A 348 6.91 11.19 7.36
C ALA A 348 6.38 11.19 8.80
N ASN A 349 5.35 12.01 9.10
CA ASN A 349 4.76 12.04 10.44
C ASN A 349 3.93 10.81 10.82
N GLN A 350 3.79 9.86 9.89
CA GLN A 350 3.13 8.57 10.11
C GLN A 350 4.12 7.39 10.08
N ALA A 351 5.41 7.63 9.85
CA ALA A 351 6.43 6.57 9.87
C ALA A 351 6.54 5.88 11.24
N LEU A 352 7.17 4.72 11.29
CA LEU A 352 7.56 4.04 12.54
C LEU A 352 8.97 4.42 12.99
N PHE A 353 9.56 5.37 12.33
CA PHE A 353 10.81 6.05 12.69
C PHE A 353 10.53 7.54 12.82
N ASP A 354 11.24 8.22 13.72
CA ASP A 354 11.17 9.68 13.79
C ASP A 354 11.81 10.34 12.57
N TYR A 355 11.81 11.66 12.53
CA TYR A 355 12.35 12.41 11.38
C TYR A 355 13.86 12.26 11.20
N GLU A 356 14.58 11.84 12.23
CA GLU A 356 16.01 11.52 12.22
C GLU A 356 16.29 10.04 11.91
N GLY A 357 15.25 9.22 11.81
CA GLY A 357 15.34 7.80 11.50
C GLY A 357 15.51 6.88 12.70
N HIS A 358 15.26 7.34 13.93
CA HIS A 358 15.29 6.48 15.11
C HIS A 358 13.94 5.74 15.24
N ALA A 359 14.02 4.44 15.50
CA ALA A 359 12.85 3.59 15.69
C ALA A 359 11.99 4.08 16.87
N LEU A 360 10.67 4.12 16.66
CA LEU A 360 9.69 4.53 17.64
C LEU A 360 9.15 3.34 18.45
N PRO A 361 8.55 3.56 19.62
CA PRO A 361 7.99 2.49 20.48
C PRO A 361 7.01 1.55 19.74
N ALA A 362 6.33 2.03 18.71
CA ALA A 362 5.44 1.22 17.88
C ALA A 362 6.17 0.05 17.20
N VAL A 363 7.46 0.18 16.89
CA VAL A 363 8.30 -0.91 16.34
C VAL A 363 8.39 -2.09 17.31
N ASP A 364 8.58 -1.83 18.64
CA ASP A 364 8.64 -2.90 19.66
C ASP A 364 7.28 -3.61 19.87
N CYS A 365 6.18 -2.99 19.45
CA CYS A 365 4.87 -3.61 19.56
C CYS A 365 4.59 -4.65 18.49
N ILE A 366 5.31 -4.62 17.34
CA ILE A 366 5.00 -5.46 16.18
C ILE A 366 5.08 -6.96 16.50
N ASP A 367 6.07 -7.39 17.27
CA ASP A 367 6.20 -8.81 17.64
C ASP A 367 5.00 -9.32 18.46
N LYS A 368 4.33 -8.44 19.16
CA LYS A 368 3.19 -8.73 20.05
C LYS A 368 1.82 -8.64 19.34
N LEU A 369 1.79 -8.18 18.08
CA LEU A 369 0.54 -8.02 17.30
C LEU A 369 -0.16 -9.32 16.94
#